data_7b8f3465ff8572f27075bddc28f5e80f
#
_entry.id   7b8f3465ff8572f27075bddc28f5e80f
#
_cell.length_a   1.000
_cell.length_b   1.000
_cell.length_c   1.000
_cell.angle_alpha   90.00
_cell.angle_beta   90.00
_cell.angle_gamma   90.00
#
_symmetry.space_group_name_H-M   'P 1'
#
loop_
_entity.id
_entity.type
_entity.pdbx_description
1 polymer ?
#
loop_
_entity_poly.entity_id
_entity_poly.type
_entity_poly.pdbx_seq_one_letter_code
_entity_poly.pdbx_strand_id
1 'polypeptide(L)'
;MKYKFFTDEEAKGLDPELMSKLDTARAVAGIPFKITSGLRTCDANTVAMGVEGSSHLSGKAVDLAVAAGSDRFLIVKGLLAAGFVRIGCYDKHVHADVDGSKPQNVLWVGVSH
;
A
#
# COMPACT_ATOMS: atom_id res chain seq x y z
N MET A 1 -13.12 -8.72 14.22
CA MET A 1 -12.43 -7.86 13.23
C MET A 1 -12.88 -8.22 11.82
N LYS A 2 -13.00 -7.25 10.97
CA LYS A 2 -13.47 -7.40 9.59
C LYS A 2 -12.43 -8.11 8.71
N TYR A 3 -11.15 -7.89 9.00
CA TYR A 3 -10.02 -8.46 8.24
C TYR A 3 -9.26 -9.46 9.09
N LYS A 4 -8.67 -10.47 8.45
CA LYS A 4 -7.94 -11.52 9.14
C LYS A 4 -6.60 -11.04 9.70
N PHE A 5 -5.91 -10.16 8.97
CA PHE A 5 -4.56 -9.73 9.31
C PHE A 5 -4.43 -8.26 9.69
N PHE A 6 -5.52 -7.49 9.60
CA PHE A 6 -5.48 -6.06 9.89
C PHE A 6 -6.56 -5.70 10.89
N THR A 7 -6.21 -4.82 11.83
CA THR A 7 -7.15 -4.32 12.83
C THR A 7 -8.06 -3.25 12.22
N ASP A 8 -9.16 -2.97 12.87
CA ASP A 8 -10.06 -1.90 12.47
C ASP A 8 -9.35 -0.55 12.52
N GLU A 9 -8.42 -0.37 13.46
CA GLU A 9 -7.60 0.84 13.58
C GLU A 9 -6.71 1.03 12.35
N GLU A 10 -6.06 -0.04 11.89
CA GLU A 10 -5.22 0.00 10.70
C GLU A 10 -6.04 0.29 9.44
N ALA A 11 -7.27 -0.18 9.38
CA ALA A 11 -8.15 -0.01 8.22
C ALA A 11 -8.89 1.33 8.22
N LYS A 12 -8.81 2.10 9.31
CA LYS A 12 -9.58 3.33 9.46
C LYS A 12 -9.28 4.33 8.35
N GLY A 13 -10.34 4.76 7.67
CA GLY A 13 -10.22 5.74 6.58
C GLY A 13 -9.74 5.16 5.26
N LEU A 14 -9.44 3.87 5.20
CA LEU A 14 -8.98 3.22 3.97
C LEU A 14 -10.13 2.56 3.24
N ASP A 15 -10.02 2.52 1.90
CA ASP A 15 -11.00 1.95 1.01
C ASP A 15 -11.19 0.44 1.30
N PRO A 16 -12.43 -0.06 1.41
CA PRO A 16 -12.67 -1.49 1.66
C PRO A 16 -12.08 -2.42 0.59
N GLU A 17 -12.07 -2.01 -0.68
CA GLU A 17 -11.45 -2.79 -1.75
C GLU A 17 -9.95 -2.92 -1.52
N LEU A 18 -9.29 -1.83 -1.15
CA LEU A 18 -7.87 -1.81 -0.81
C LEU A 18 -7.59 -2.78 0.34
N MET A 19 -8.35 -2.69 1.42
CA MET A 19 -8.12 -3.52 2.60
C MET A 19 -8.39 -5.00 2.34
N SER A 20 -9.42 -5.31 1.57
CA SER A 20 -9.74 -6.70 1.20
C SER A 20 -8.59 -7.31 0.39
N LYS A 21 -8.05 -6.57 -0.57
CA LYS A 21 -6.91 -7.02 -1.39
C LYS A 21 -5.64 -7.14 -0.55
N LEU A 22 -5.40 -6.21 0.38
CA LEU A 22 -4.25 -6.27 1.27
C LEU A 22 -4.31 -7.50 2.17
N ASP A 23 -5.49 -7.83 2.68
CA ASP A 23 -5.67 -9.01 3.53
C ASP A 23 -5.32 -10.28 2.76
N THR A 24 -5.76 -10.40 1.51
CA THR A 24 -5.41 -11.49 0.62
C THR A 24 -3.90 -11.52 0.33
N ALA A 25 -3.33 -10.37 0.03
CA ALA A 25 -1.90 -10.24 -0.26
C ALA A 25 -1.05 -10.69 0.93
N ARG A 26 -1.45 -10.31 2.14
CA ARG A 26 -0.76 -10.71 3.37
C ARG A 26 -0.77 -12.24 3.54
N ALA A 27 -1.90 -12.86 3.23
CA ALA A 27 -2.02 -14.32 3.32
C ALA A 27 -1.09 -15.03 2.35
N VAL A 28 -1.00 -14.52 1.12
CA VAL A 28 -0.11 -15.10 0.09
C VAL A 28 1.36 -14.86 0.41
N ALA A 29 1.69 -13.67 0.89
CA ALA A 29 3.07 -13.30 1.21
C ALA A 29 3.64 -14.12 2.38
N GLY A 30 2.81 -14.47 3.35
CA GLY A 30 3.22 -15.26 4.50
C GLY A 30 4.07 -14.51 5.52
N ILE A 31 4.18 -13.19 5.41
CA ILE A 31 4.92 -12.34 6.36
C ILE A 31 4.05 -11.16 6.77
N PRO A 32 4.30 -10.57 7.95
CA PRO A 32 3.54 -9.40 8.40
C PRO A 32 3.67 -8.21 7.46
N PHE A 33 2.58 -7.50 7.24
CA PHE A 33 2.56 -6.24 6.51
C PHE A 33 2.42 -5.11 7.51
N LYS A 34 3.43 -4.27 7.60
CA LYS A 34 3.39 -3.10 8.45
C LYS A 34 3.06 -1.88 7.61
N ILE A 35 1.87 -1.31 7.84
CA ILE A 35 1.44 -0.10 7.16
C ILE A 35 2.16 1.09 7.80
N THR A 36 3.00 1.78 7.04
CA THR A 36 3.73 2.95 7.52
C THR A 36 3.06 4.25 7.08
N SER A 37 2.22 4.19 6.04
CA SER A 37 1.47 5.34 5.57
C SER A 37 0.19 4.83 4.90
N GLY A 38 -0.94 5.27 5.44
CA GLY A 38 -2.27 4.98 4.88
C GLY A 38 -2.94 6.28 4.47
N LEU A 39 -4.13 6.56 5.03
CA LEU A 39 -4.83 7.81 4.77
C LEU A 39 -4.01 9.00 5.29
N ARG A 40 -3.87 10.03 4.46
CA ARG A 40 -3.18 11.26 4.82
C ARG A 40 -4.13 12.45 4.73
N THR A 41 -3.92 13.44 5.62
CA THR A 41 -4.53 14.76 5.47
C THR A 41 -3.72 15.56 4.44
N CYS A 42 -4.28 16.65 3.95
CA CYS A 42 -3.55 17.52 3.03
C CYS A 42 -2.23 18.02 3.63
N ASP A 43 -2.25 18.43 4.89
CA ASP A 43 -1.04 18.93 5.56
C ASP A 43 0.02 17.83 5.68
N ALA A 44 -0.39 16.63 6.13
CA ALA A 44 0.53 15.51 6.25
C ALA A 44 1.10 15.11 4.89
N ASN A 45 0.28 15.12 3.83
CA ASN A 45 0.72 14.81 2.49
C ASN A 45 1.76 15.81 1.99
N THR A 46 1.55 17.11 2.26
CA THR A 46 2.50 18.16 1.89
C THR A 46 3.83 17.97 2.61
N VAL A 47 3.80 17.72 3.91
CA VAL A 47 5.01 17.49 4.71
C VAL A 47 5.76 16.25 4.21
N ALA A 48 5.04 15.22 3.76
CA ALA A 48 5.65 14.00 3.24
C ALA A 48 6.07 14.11 1.78
N MET A 49 6.12 15.31 1.20
CA MET A 49 6.47 15.55 -0.20
C MET A 49 5.46 14.91 -1.17
N GLY A 50 4.23 14.72 -0.73
CA GLY A 50 3.15 14.21 -1.57
C GLY A 50 2.67 15.27 -2.54
N VAL A 51 2.06 14.82 -3.64
CA VAL A 51 1.49 15.71 -4.65
C VAL A 51 -0.02 15.80 -4.49
N GLU A 52 -0.59 16.92 -4.96
CA GLU A 52 -2.03 17.08 -5.01
C GLU A 52 -2.64 15.93 -5.81
N GLY A 53 -3.74 15.37 -5.31
CA GLY A 53 -4.38 14.22 -5.94
C GLY A 53 -3.74 12.87 -5.61
N SER A 54 -2.86 12.81 -4.62
CA SER A 54 -2.27 11.54 -4.17
C SER A 54 -3.36 10.55 -3.78
N SER A 55 -3.18 9.28 -4.14
CA SER A 55 -4.09 8.19 -3.78
C SER A 55 -4.21 8.01 -2.27
N HIS A 56 -3.19 8.41 -1.49
CA HIS A 56 -3.26 8.38 -0.03
C HIS A 56 -4.33 9.34 0.53
N LEU A 57 -4.58 10.47 -0.14
CA LEU A 57 -5.59 11.44 0.31
C LEU A 57 -7.01 10.88 0.19
N SER A 58 -7.26 9.97 -0.76
CA SER A 58 -8.56 9.33 -0.95
C SER A 58 -8.73 8.03 -0.19
N GLY A 59 -7.71 7.60 0.56
CA GLY A 59 -7.74 6.33 1.30
C GLY A 59 -7.58 5.11 0.41
N LYS A 60 -7.10 5.28 -0.82
CA LYS A 60 -6.96 4.19 -1.80
C LYS A 60 -5.55 3.65 -1.91
N ALA A 61 -4.62 4.11 -1.09
CA ALA A 61 -3.22 3.70 -1.15
C ALA A 61 -2.64 3.46 0.25
N VAL A 62 -1.66 2.57 0.30
CA VAL A 62 -0.86 2.33 1.51
C VAL A 62 0.60 2.17 1.13
N ASP A 63 1.48 2.46 2.08
CA ASP A 63 2.89 2.11 2.00
C ASP A 63 3.17 1.04 3.05
N LEU A 64 3.89 0.00 2.63
CA LEU A 64 4.23 -1.15 3.47
C LEU A 64 5.73 -1.16 3.73
N ALA A 65 6.15 -1.25 4.98
CA ALA A 65 7.56 -1.22 5.35
C ALA A 65 8.31 -2.43 4.77
N VAL A 66 9.52 -2.20 4.30
CA VAL A 66 10.42 -3.24 3.77
C VAL A 66 11.75 -3.16 4.52
N ALA A 67 12.17 -4.28 5.13
CA ALA A 67 13.45 -4.37 5.84
C ALA A 67 14.53 -5.03 5.00
N ALA A 68 14.18 -5.98 4.14
CA ALA A 68 15.13 -6.76 3.34
C ALA A 68 14.55 -7.07 1.95
N GLY A 69 15.44 -7.41 1.01
CA GLY A 69 15.03 -7.76 -0.34
C GLY A 69 14.12 -9.00 -0.42
N SER A 70 14.33 -9.96 0.48
CA SER A 70 13.46 -11.14 0.56
C SER A 70 12.03 -10.78 0.96
N ASP A 71 11.88 -9.81 1.87
CA ASP A 71 10.57 -9.31 2.28
C ASP A 71 9.89 -8.57 1.13
N ARG A 72 10.65 -7.76 0.41
CA ARG A 72 10.13 -7.05 -0.78
C ARG A 72 9.58 -8.02 -1.81
N PHE A 73 10.32 -9.10 -2.09
CA PHE A 73 9.88 -10.11 -3.04
C PHE A 73 8.54 -10.72 -2.61
N LEU A 74 8.42 -11.11 -1.35
CA LEU A 74 7.20 -11.71 -0.83
C LEU A 74 6.03 -10.73 -0.83
N ILE A 75 6.27 -9.47 -0.48
CA ILE A 75 5.24 -8.43 -0.49
C ILE A 75 4.72 -8.21 -1.91
N VAL A 76 5.62 -8.02 -2.87
CA VAL A 76 5.22 -7.80 -4.27
C VAL A 76 4.50 -9.02 -4.82
N LYS A 77 4.99 -10.22 -4.52
CA LYS A 77 4.33 -11.46 -4.93
C LYS A 77 2.90 -11.53 -4.41
N GLY A 78 2.70 -11.21 -3.12
CA GLY A 78 1.38 -11.20 -2.51
C GLY A 78 0.46 -10.16 -3.14
N LEU A 79 0.97 -8.96 -3.36
CA LEU A 79 0.20 -7.88 -3.98
C LEU A 79 -0.27 -8.25 -5.39
N LEU A 80 0.62 -8.80 -6.20
CA LEU A 80 0.26 -9.24 -7.55
C LEU A 80 -0.79 -10.35 -7.52
N ALA A 81 -0.61 -11.33 -6.64
CA ALA A 81 -1.55 -12.43 -6.50
C ALA A 81 -2.94 -11.96 -6.04
N ALA A 82 -3.00 -10.89 -5.26
CA ALA A 82 -4.26 -10.32 -4.77
C ALA A 82 -4.95 -9.43 -5.81
N GLY A 83 -4.30 -9.16 -6.94
CA GLY A 83 -4.90 -8.38 -8.02
C GLY A 83 -4.55 -6.90 -8.01
N PHE A 84 -3.51 -6.50 -7.28
CA PHE A 84 -3.01 -5.13 -7.37
C PHE A 84 -2.36 -4.92 -8.73
N VAL A 85 -2.70 -3.83 -9.39
CA VAL A 85 -2.15 -3.48 -10.71
C VAL A 85 -1.42 -2.14 -10.68
N ARG A 86 -1.21 -1.59 -9.49
CA ARG A 86 -0.42 -0.39 -9.27
C ARG A 86 0.48 -0.61 -8.07
N ILE A 87 1.78 -0.79 -8.33
CA ILE A 87 2.77 -1.10 -7.29
C ILE A 87 4.00 -0.23 -7.50
N GLY A 88 4.46 0.42 -6.43
CA GLY A 88 5.69 1.20 -6.44
C GLY A 88 6.73 0.59 -5.51
N CYS A 89 7.92 0.32 -6.03
CA CYS A 89 9.02 -0.23 -5.24
C CYS A 89 9.99 0.88 -4.86
N TYR A 90 10.14 1.11 -3.56
CA TYR A 90 11.03 2.13 -3.02
C TYR A 90 12.07 1.46 -2.13
N ASP A 91 13.10 2.19 -1.75
CA ASP A 91 14.20 1.62 -0.96
C ASP A 91 13.75 1.10 0.42
N LYS A 92 12.79 1.75 1.05
CA LYS A 92 12.34 1.41 2.40
C LYS A 92 10.89 0.96 2.50
N HIS A 93 10.14 1.01 1.40
CA HIS A 93 8.74 0.60 1.40
C HIS A 93 8.27 0.16 0.03
N VAL A 94 7.12 -0.50 0.02
CA VAL A 94 6.38 -0.81 -1.21
C VAL A 94 5.05 -0.08 -1.14
N HIS A 95 4.75 0.69 -2.18
CA HIS A 95 3.46 1.38 -2.33
C HIS A 95 2.49 0.47 -3.09
N ALA A 96 1.24 0.42 -2.64
CA ALA A 96 0.17 -0.27 -3.35
C ALA A 96 -1.09 0.58 -3.31
N ASP A 97 -1.79 0.67 -4.43
CA ASP A 97 -3.05 1.41 -4.47
C ASP A 97 -4.07 0.76 -5.41
N VAL A 98 -5.33 1.18 -5.23
CA VAL A 98 -6.45 0.73 -6.06
C VAL A 98 -7.08 1.93 -6.78
N ASP A 99 -6.30 2.96 -7.08
CA ASP A 99 -6.78 4.19 -7.69
C ASP A 99 -7.02 4.00 -9.20
N GLY A 100 -8.29 3.83 -9.56
CA GLY A 100 -8.68 3.62 -10.96
C GLY A 100 -8.56 4.85 -11.84
N SER A 101 -8.30 6.03 -11.26
CA SER A 101 -8.15 7.29 -12.03
C SER A 101 -6.75 7.45 -12.60
N LYS A 102 -5.83 6.56 -12.27
CA LYS A 102 -4.43 6.60 -12.70
C LYS A 102 -4.12 5.41 -13.62
N PRO A 103 -2.97 5.44 -14.34
CA PRO A 103 -2.59 4.32 -15.21
C PRO A 103 -2.59 2.98 -14.47
N GLN A 104 -3.16 1.96 -15.07
CA GLN A 104 -3.25 0.62 -14.52
C GLN A 104 -2.14 -0.27 -15.10
N ASN A 105 -1.89 -1.40 -14.44
CA ASN A 105 -0.89 -2.39 -14.86
C ASN A 105 0.51 -1.79 -14.91
N VAL A 106 0.88 -1.07 -13.85
CA VAL A 106 2.19 -0.42 -13.75
C VAL A 106 2.90 -0.84 -12.46
N LEU A 107 4.19 -1.05 -12.57
CA LEU A 107 5.09 -1.24 -11.44
C LEU A 107 6.25 -0.28 -11.66
N TRP A 108 6.49 0.61 -10.71
CA TRP A 108 7.54 1.60 -10.85
C TRP A 108 8.54 1.50 -9.72
N VAL A 109 9.67 2.15 -9.89
CA VAL A 109 10.75 2.23 -8.90
C VAL A 109 10.98 3.68 -8.53
N GLY A 110 11.18 3.94 -7.25
CA GLY A 110 11.44 5.29 -6.77
C GLY A 110 12.38 5.29 -5.58
N VAL A 111 12.63 6.48 -5.06
CA VAL A 111 13.47 6.68 -3.88
C VAL A 111 12.61 7.27 -2.77
N SER A 112 12.73 6.73 -1.55
CA SER A 112 12.01 7.24 -0.37
C SER A 112 12.55 8.61 0.03
N HIS A 113 11.65 9.48 0.45
CA HIS A 113 11.98 10.82 0.95
C HIS A 113 11.89 10.89 2.45
#